data_ccca867e39db72648814e6712e4264ce
#
_entry.id   ccca867e39db72648814e6712e4264ce
#
_cell.length_a   1.000
_cell.length_b   1.000
_cell.length_c   1.000
_cell.angle_alpha   90.00
_cell.angle_beta   90.00
_cell.angle_gamma   90.00
#
_symmetry.space_group_name_H-M   'P 1'
#
loop_
_entity.id
_entity.type
_entity.pdbx_description
1 polymer ?
#
loop_
_entity_poly.entity_id
_entity_poly.type
_entity_poly.pdbx_seq_one_letter_code
_entity_poly.pdbx_strand_id
1 'polypeptide(L)'
;MRKIFYFIMLLFGITVANTACDDWTDMEPKFQEDMTQSSLPEEYYAQLRAYKKTDHPVAFGWFGNWTGNGATLEKCLAGLPDSVDFVSIWGNWRNLTEAQTKDLRYVQNVKGTKALMCFIVQNIGDQLTPEEYKDNYLEFWGWNENKEEAIKKYAHAICDSIDKYGYDVIEIERK
;
A
#
# COMPACT_ATOMS: atom_id res chain seq x y z
N MET A 1 39.30 -63.18 -0.36
CA MET A 1 37.88 -62.90 -0.16
C MET A 1 37.63 -61.61 0.71
N ARG A 2 38.32 -61.41 1.84
CA ARG A 2 38.10 -60.19 2.69
C ARG A 2 38.39 -58.86 2.01
N LYS A 3 39.42 -58.77 1.17
CA LYS A 3 39.79 -57.51 0.45
C LYS A 3 38.76 -57.12 -0.62
N ILE A 4 38.13 -58.09 -1.27
CA ILE A 4 37.06 -57.85 -2.26
C ILE A 4 35.80 -57.33 -1.59
N PHE A 5 35.51 -57.82 -0.38
CA PHE A 5 34.35 -57.39 0.40
C PHE A 5 34.45 -55.92 0.83
N TYR A 6 35.63 -55.48 1.24
CA TYR A 6 35.86 -54.06 1.57
C TYR A 6 35.79 -53.14 0.33
N PHE A 7 36.22 -53.63 -0.84
CA PHE A 7 36.13 -52.88 -2.07
C PHE A 7 34.69 -52.69 -2.55
N ILE A 8 33.88 -53.73 -2.40
CA ILE A 8 32.44 -53.68 -2.70
C ILE A 8 31.69 -52.75 -1.72
N MET A 9 32.02 -52.79 -0.42
CA MET A 9 31.44 -51.86 0.57
C MET A 9 31.84 -50.41 0.32
N LEU A 10 33.08 -50.17 -0.10
CA LEU A 10 33.55 -48.81 -0.45
C LEU A 10 32.84 -48.26 -1.70
N LEU A 11 32.64 -49.08 -2.71
CA LEU A 11 31.90 -48.72 -3.94
C LEU A 11 30.42 -48.46 -3.63
N PHE A 12 29.81 -49.22 -2.73
CA PHE A 12 28.39 -49.01 -2.35
C PHE A 12 28.22 -47.72 -1.51
N GLY A 13 29.20 -47.40 -0.66
CA GLY A 13 29.21 -46.15 0.12
C GLY A 13 29.32 -44.90 -0.73
N ILE A 14 30.05 -44.97 -1.86
CA ILE A 14 30.21 -43.81 -2.78
C ILE A 14 28.96 -43.56 -3.62
N THR A 15 28.20 -44.60 -3.97
CA THR A 15 26.96 -44.45 -4.74
C THR A 15 25.81 -43.87 -3.93
N VAL A 16 25.75 -44.14 -2.61
CA VAL A 16 24.70 -43.57 -1.73
C VAL A 16 24.97 -42.11 -1.40
N ALA A 17 26.23 -41.65 -1.42
CA ALA A 17 26.58 -40.26 -1.15
C ALA A 17 26.25 -39.29 -2.28
N ASN A 18 26.03 -39.78 -3.51
CA ASN A 18 25.70 -38.95 -4.66
C ASN A 18 24.19 -38.71 -4.91
N THR A 19 23.32 -39.43 -4.18
CA THR A 19 21.87 -39.25 -4.32
C THR A 19 21.27 -38.23 -3.35
N ALA A 20 22.09 -37.64 -2.45
CA ALA A 20 21.62 -36.71 -1.44
C ALA A 20 21.66 -35.23 -1.85
N CYS A 21 22.08 -34.89 -3.07
CA CYS A 21 22.28 -33.50 -3.51
C CYS A 21 21.44 -33.08 -4.71
N ASP A 22 20.51 -33.91 -5.18
CA ASP A 22 19.71 -33.58 -6.36
C ASP A 22 18.58 -32.54 -6.07
N ASP A 23 18.23 -32.40 -4.79
CA ASP A 23 17.16 -31.49 -4.39
C ASP A 23 17.63 -30.02 -4.13
N TRP A 24 18.95 -29.76 -4.18
CA TRP A 24 19.45 -28.42 -3.84
C TRP A 24 19.80 -27.55 -5.06
N THR A 25 19.74 -28.06 -6.27
CA THR A 25 20.05 -27.31 -7.48
C THR A 25 18.86 -26.97 -8.36
N ASP A 26 17.71 -27.55 -8.10
CA ASP A 26 16.46 -27.08 -8.69
C ASP A 26 15.96 -25.88 -7.90
N MET A 27 16.56 -24.74 -8.13
CA MET A 27 15.84 -23.49 -7.96
C MET A 27 14.71 -23.52 -9.00
N GLU A 28 13.62 -24.20 -8.69
CA GLU A 28 12.37 -23.91 -9.38
C GLU A 28 12.18 -22.40 -9.31
N PRO A 29 12.12 -21.69 -10.45
CA PRO A 29 11.67 -20.32 -10.41
C PRO A 29 10.25 -20.39 -9.86
N LYS A 30 10.09 -20.21 -8.55
CA LYS A 30 8.78 -19.88 -8.01
C LYS A 30 8.38 -18.63 -8.75
N PHE A 31 7.55 -18.77 -9.77
CA PHE A 31 6.84 -17.64 -10.34
C PHE A 31 6.25 -16.94 -9.15
N GLN A 32 6.79 -15.79 -8.85
CA GLN A 32 6.33 -14.97 -7.77
C GLN A 32 4.91 -14.57 -8.18
N GLU A 33 3.93 -15.32 -7.67
CA GLU A 33 2.53 -14.94 -7.78
C GLU A 33 2.46 -13.48 -7.34
N ASP A 34 1.64 -12.70 -8.02
CA ASP A 34 1.47 -11.28 -7.75
C ASP A 34 1.37 -11.06 -6.22
N MET A 35 2.49 -10.68 -5.58
CA MET A 35 2.57 -10.51 -4.12
C MET A 35 1.63 -9.41 -3.62
N THR A 36 1.03 -8.66 -4.55
CA THR A 36 -0.02 -7.68 -4.23
C THR A 36 -1.37 -8.35 -3.96
N GLN A 37 -1.50 -9.67 -4.17
CA GLN A 37 -2.70 -10.42 -3.84
C GLN A 37 -2.41 -11.35 -2.65
N SER A 38 -3.29 -11.29 -1.67
CA SER A 38 -3.19 -12.19 -0.52
C SER A 38 -3.60 -13.60 -0.90
N SER A 39 -2.89 -14.58 -0.33
CA SER A 39 -3.27 -15.99 -0.36
C SER A 39 -4.34 -16.36 0.68
N LEU A 40 -4.78 -15.41 1.52
CA LEU A 40 -5.78 -15.65 2.55
C LEU A 40 -7.19 -15.74 1.97
N PRO A 41 -8.07 -16.57 2.53
CA PRO A 41 -9.42 -16.75 2.01
C PRO A 41 -10.29 -15.50 2.24
N GLU A 42 -11.27 -15.28 1.39
CA GLU A 42 -12.20 -14.14 1.49
C GLU A 42 -12.94 -14.10 2.84
N GLU A 43 -13.22 -15.25 3.44
CA GLU A 43 -13.83 -15.32 4.78
C GLU A 43 -13.00 -14.59 5.84
N TYR A 44 -11.69 -14.70 5.79
CA TYR A 44 -10.79 -13.97 6.67
C TYR A 44 -10.95 -12.46 6.49
N TYR A 45 -10.94 -11.99 5.25
CA TYR A 45 -11.10 -10.55 4.97
C TYR A 45 -12.50 -10.03 5.27
N ALA A 46 -13.52 -10.83 5.11
CA ALA A 46 -14.88 -10.47 5.51
C ALA A 46 -14.97 -10.25 7.03
N GLN A 47 -14.34 -11.13 7.83
CA GLN A 47 -14.26 -10.97 9.28
C GLN A 47 -13.42 -9.75 9.68
N LEU A 48 -12.28 -9.53 9.02
CA LEU A 48 -11.43 -8.36 9.23
C LEU A 48 -12.20 -7.05 8.98
N ARG A 49 -12.90 -6.95 7.85
CA ARG A 49 -13.73 -5.78 7.52
C ARG A 49 -14.89 -5.59 8.49
N ALA A 50 -15.47 -6.68 8.99
CA ALA A 50 -16.50 -6.61 10.01
C ALA A 50 -15.94 -6.11 11.34
N TYR A 51 -14.77 -6.61 11.75
CA TYR A 51 -14.06 -6.15 12.95
C TYR A 51 -13.76 -4.65 12.90
N LYS A 52 -13.21 -4.17 11.78
CA LYS A 52 -12.89 -2.74 11.59
C LYS A 52 -14.09 -1.79 11.63
N LYS A 53 -15.31 -2.31 11.58
CA LYS A 53 -16.56 -1.54 11.76
C LYS A 53 -17.06 -1.52 13.20
N THR A 54 -16.44 -2.28 14.10
CA THR A 54 -16.80 -2.30 15.52
C THR A 54 -16.10 -1.17 16.28
N ASP A 55 -16.51 -0.93 17.52
CA ASP A 55 -15.76 -0.07 18.44
C ASP A 55 -14.53 -0.83 18.94
N HIS A 56 -13.32 -0.37 18.56
CA HIS A 56 -12.06 -1.01 18.88
C HIS A 56 -10.91 0.03 18.90
N PRO A 57 -9.75 -0.28 19.51
CA PRO A 57 -8.57 0.56 19.40
C PRO A 57 -8.11 0.67 17.96
N VAL A 58 -8.00 1.90 17.46
CA VAL A 58 -7.68 2.20 16.06
C VAL A 58 -6.18 2.25 15.83
N ALA A 59 -5.69 1.53 14.82
CA ALA A 59 -4.32 1.61 14.33
C ALA A 59 -4.23 2.61 13.16
N PHE A 60 -3.44 3.67 13.34
CA PHE A 60 -3.18 4.70 12.34
C PHE A 60 -1.69 4.78 12.02
N GLY A 61 -1.36 5.04 10.76
CA GLY A 61 0.03 5.27 10.33
C GLY A 61 0.14 6.16 9.10
N TRP A 62 1.36 6.65 8.85
CA TRP A 62 1.71 7.33 7.60
C TRP A 62 2.48 6.40 6.68
N PHE A 63 2.21 6.50 5.38
CA PHE A 63 2.88 5.73 4.36
C PHE A 63 3.56 6.64 3.35
N GLY A 64 4.89 6.63 3.34
CA GLY A 64 5.71 7.41 2.41
C GLY A 64 6.26 6.58 1.26
N ASN A 65 6.76 7.26 0.23
CA ASN A 65 7.40 6.64 -0.94
C ASN A 65 6.53 5.61 -1.67
N TRP A 66 5.22 5.78 -1.62
CA TRP A 66 4.26 4.91 -2.27
C TRP A 66 4.38 4.92 -3.79
N THR A 67 4.58 3.76 -4.38
CA THR A 67 4.62 3.57 -5.83
C THR A 67 3.58 2.58 -6.34
N GLY A 68 3.04 1.73 -5.46
CA GLY A 68 2.16 0.61 -5.82
C GLY A 68 2.87 -0.50 -6.61
N ASN A 69 4.20 -0.39 -6.78
CA ASN A 69 5.04 -1.31 -7.52
C ASN A 69 6.31 -1.62 -6.75
N GLY A 70 6.90 -2.77 -6.99
CA GLY A 70 8.22 -3.14 -6.48
C GLY A 70 8.42 -4.64 -6.40
N ALA A 71 9.68 -5.04 -6.31
CA ALA A 71 10.05 -6.43 -6.05
C ALA A 71 9.68 -6.87 -4.62
N THR A 72 9.41 -5.90 -3.75
CA THR A 72 8.94 -6.09 -2.36
C THR A 72 7.70 -5.23 -2.11
N LEU A 73 6.93 -5.58 -1.07
CA LEU A 73 5.73 -4.82 -0.70
C LEU A 73 6.01 -3.52 0.06
N GLU A 74 7.28 -3.15 0.26
CA GLU A 74 7.67 -1.96 1.03
C GLU A 74 7.12 -0.64 0.47
N LYS A 75 6.86 -0.60 -0.85
CA LYS A 75 6.32 0.57 -1.54
C LYS A 75 4.87 0.39 -1.97
N CYS A 76 4.20 -0.63 -1.42
CA CYS A 76 2.82 -0.98 -1.71
C CYS A 76 1.97 -0.92 -0.43
N LEU A 77 0.79 -0.35 -0.52
CA LEU A 77 -0.20 -0.37 0.58
C LEU A 77 -0.62 -1.81 0.90
N ALA A 78 -0.61 -2.70 -0.08
CA ALA A 78 -0.87 -4.13 0.11
C ALA A 78 0.03 -4.76 1.18
N GLY A 79 1.26 -4.24 1.36
CA GLY A 79 2.21 -4.67 2.40
C GLY A 79 1.87 -4.20 3.82
N LEU A 80 0.89 -3.33 4.00
CA LEU A 80 0.46 -2.90 5.32
C LEU A 80 -0.08 -4.08 6.13
N PRO A 81 0.22 -4.12 7.45
CA PRO A 81 -0.42 -5.07 8.35
C PRO A 81 -1.95 -4.97 8.30
N ASP A 82 -2.62 -6.10 8.38
CA ASP A 82 -4.09 -6.15 8.33
C ASP A 82 -4.77 -5.42 9.49
N SER A 83 -4.03 -5.24 10.60
CA SER A 83 -4.49 -4.47 11.78
C SER A 83 -4.54 -2.95 11.57
N VAL A 84 -3.99 -2.43 10.46
CA VAL A 84 -4.03 -0.98 10.19
C VAL A 84 -5.43 -0.59 9.72
N ASP A 85 -6.07 0.32 10.46
CA ASP A 85 -7.41 0.83 10.15
C ASP A 85 -7.35 2.03 9.21
N PHE A 86 -6.41 2.94 9.46
CA PHE A 86 -6.25 4.17 8.70
C PHE A 86 -4.80 4.35 8.28
N VAL A 87 -4.60 4.67 7.01
CA VAL A 87 -3.28 5.01 6.47
C VAL A 87 -3.33 6.38 5.79
N SER A 88 -2.45 7.27 6.20
CA SER A 88 -2.28 8.58 5.57
C SER A 88 -1.17 8.52 4.52
N ILE A 89 -1.51 8.81 3.27
CA ILE A 89 -0.56 8.77 2.14
C ILE A 89 0.25 10.06 2.12
N TRP A 90 1.53 9.96 2.46
CA TRP A 90 2.45 11.08 2.46
C TRP A 90 3.09 11.28 1.09
N GLY A 91 2.94 12.46 0.52
CA GLY A 91 3.54 12.80 -0.79
C GLY A 91 2.62 12.46 -1.94
N ASN A 92 3.04 11.66 -2.89
CA ASN A 92 2.42 11.38 -4.20
C ASN A 92 0.94 10.93 -4.16
N TRP A 93 0.06 11.77 -3.63
CA TRP A 93 -1.36 11.48 -3.47
C TRP A 93 -2.21 11.79 -4.71
N ARG A 94 -1.66 12.52 -5.69
CA ARG A 94 -2.37 12.93 -6.92
C ARG A 94 -1.74 12.30 -8.17
N ASN A 95 -2.48 12.30 -9.27
CA ASN A 95 -2.04 11.72 -10.55
C ASN A 95 -1.60 10.27 -10.41
N LEU A 96 -2.41 9.47 -9.71
CA LEU A 96 -2.11 8.08 -9.41
C LEU A 96 -1.88 7.28 -10.69
N THR A 97 -0.84 6.45 -10.68
CA THR A 97 -0.63 5.44 -11.70
C THR A 97 -1.69 4.34 -11.59
N GLU A 98 -1.82 3.51 -12.63
CA GLU A 98 -2.70 2.34 -12.59
C GLU A 98 -2.34 1.40 -11.42
N ALA A 99 -1.04 1.17 -11.21
CA ALA A 99 -0.56 0.35 -10.11
C ALA A 99 -0.93 0.92 -8.74
N GLN A 100 -0.76 2.23 -8.53
CA GLN A 100 -1.18 2.90 -7.30
C GLN A 100 -2.70 2.82 -7.12
N THR A 101 -3.47 3.01 -8.18
CA THR A 101 -4.92 2.90 -8.12
C THR A 101 -5.35 1.49 -7.73
N LYS A 102 -4.77 0.45 -8.35
CA LYS A 102 -5.05 -0.95 -8.01
C LYS A 102 -4.71 -1.26 -6.55
N ASP A 103 -3.55 -0.83 -6.10
CA ASP A 103 -3.05 -1.03 -4.74
C ASP A 103 -3.93 -0.33 -3.69
N LEU A 104 -4.35 0.92 -3.97
CA LEU A 104 -5.29 1.67 -3.15
C LEU A 104 -6.64 0.93 -3.01
N ARG A 105 -7.22 0.49 -4.12
CA ARG A 105 -8.50 -0.25 -4.11
C ARG A 105 -8.38 -1.59 -3.40
N TYR A 106 -7.22 -2.24 -3.49
CA TYR A 106 -6.98 -3.48 -2.76
C TYR A 106 -7.10 -3.26 -1.24
N VAL A 107 -6.39 -2.30 -0.67
CA VAL A 107 -6.45 -2.09 0.78
C VAL A 107 -7.82 -1.60 1.26
N GLN A 108 -8.50 -0.78 0.47
CA GLN A 108 -9.84 -0.29 0.78
C GLN A 108 -10.89 -1.41 0.72
N ASN A 109 -10.92 -2.19 -0.37
CA ASN A 109 -11.98 -3.14 -0.64
C ASN A 109 -11.73 -4.50 -0.01
N VAL A 110 -10.47 -4.95 0.06
CA VAL A 110 -10.11 -6.27 0.58
C VAL A 110 -9.82 -6.16 2.08
N LYS A 111 -8.86 -5.33 2.49
CA LYS A 111 -8.47 -5.20 3.90
C LYS A 111 -9.41 -4.32 4.72
N GLY A 112 -10.21 -3.47 4.09
CA GLY A 112 -11.06 -2.50 4.78
C GLY A 112 -10.29 -1.36 5.46
N THR A 113 -9.02 -1.17 5.06
CA THR A 113 -8.19 -0.06 5.54
C THR A 113 -8.62 1.23 4.85
N LYS A 114 -8.82 2.29 5.62
CA LYS A 114 -9.17 3.62 5.11
C LYS A 114 -7.90 4.38 4.74
N ALA A 115 -7.85 4.87 3.51
CA ALA A 115 -6.72 5.62 2.99
C ALA A 115 -7.04 7.11 2.92
N LEU A 116 -6.16 7.92 3.51
CA LEU A 116 -6.31 9.36 3.59
C LEU A 116 -5.23 10.06 2.79
N MET A 117 -5.63 11.13 2.15
CA MET A 117 -4.72 12.04 1.49
C MET A 117 -4.01 12.92 2.54
N CYS A 118 -2.69 13.07 2.41
CA CYS A 118 -1.90 13.90 3.32
C CYS A 118 -0.97 14.84 2.56
N PHE A 119 -0.99 16.11 2.93
CA PHE A 119 -0.04 17.11 2.45
C PHE A 119 0.07 18.29 3.43
N ILE A 120 1.18 19.03 3.33
CA ILE A 120 1.39 20.22 4.14
C ILE A 120 0.66 21.41 3.51
N VAL A 121 -0.08 22.13 4.34
CA VAL A 121 -0.71 23.41 3.99
C VAL A 121 -0.06 24.51 4.81
N GLN A 122 0.63 25.43 4.14
CA GLN A 122 1.19 26.65 4.72
C GLN A 122 0.47 27.88 4.24
N ASN A 123 0.01 27.86 2.99
CA ASN A 123 -0.70 28.94 2.35
C ASN A 123 -2.01 28.47 1.73
N ILE A 124 -2.92 29.41 1.51
CA ILE A 124 -4.14 29.12 0.76
C ILE A 124 -3.80 28.57 -0.62
N GLY A 125 -4.39 27.45 -0.99
CA GLY A 125 -4.20 26.83 -2.29
C GLY A 125 -2.97 25.94 -2.43
N ASP A 126 -2.17 25.75 -1.37
CA ASP A 126 -1.00 24.90 -1.43
C ASP A 126 -1.35 23.52 -2.04
N GLN A 127 -0.52 23.08 -2.98
CA GLN A 127 -0.64 21.83 -3.77
C GLN A 127 -1.89 21.71 -4.66
N LEU A 128 -2.85 22.64 -4.59
CA LEU A 128 -4.06 22.62 -5.41
C LEU A 128 -4.15 23.78 -6.39
N THR A 129 -3.32 24.82 -6.24
CA THR A 129 -3.25 25.91 -7.21
C THR A 129 -2.70 25.36 -8.54
N PRO A 130 -3.42 25.54 -9.67
CA PRO A 130 -2.91 25.20 -10.98
C PRO A 130 -1.59 25.92 -11.30
N GLU A 131 -0.73 25.28 -12.11
CA GLU A 131 0.61 25.78 -12.42
C GLU A 131 0.60 27.19 -12.98
N GLU A 132 -0.36 27.49 -13.85
CA GLU A 132 -0.54 28.79 -14.49
C GLU A 132 -0.91 29.94 -13.53
N TYR A 133 -1.36 29.61 -12.33
CA TYR A 133 -1.77 30.60 -11.29
C TYR A 133 -0.83 30.63 -10.09
N LYS A 134 0.29 29.92 -10.11
CA LYS A 134 1.20 29.84 -8.96
C LYS A 134 1.71 31.21 -8.49
N ASP A 135 2.03 32.09 -9.42
CA ASP A 135 2.52 33.43 -9.11
C ASP A 135 1.42 34.36 -8.59
N ASN A 136 0.15 34.09 -8.94
CA ASN A 136 -1.02 34.88 -8.57
C ASN A 136 -2.04 34.08 -7.74
N TYR A 137 -1.57 33.13 -6.93
CA TYR A 137 -2.45 32.22 -6.19
C TYR A 137 -3.44 32.93 -5.27
N LEU A 138 -3.06 34.07 -4.65
CA LEU A 138 -3.97 34.83 -3.79
C LEU A 138 -5.18 35.39 -4.57
N GLU A 139 -4.97 35.86 -5.79
CA GLU A 139 -6.02 36.35 -6.69
C GLU A 139 -6.88 35.16 -7.17
N PHE A 140 -6.25 34.07 -7.61
CA PHE A 140 -6.95 32.85 -8.05
C PHE A 140 -7.91 32.32 -6.99
N TRP A 141 -7.49 32.33 -5.73
CA TRP A 141 -8.34 31.87 -4.62
C TRP A 141 -9.28 32.95 -4.11
N GLY A 142 -9.13 34.22 -4.50
CA GLY A 142 -9.94 35.35 -4.03
C GLY A 142 -9.58 35.82 -2.61
N TRP A 143 -8.35 35.54 -2.15
CA TRP A 143 -7.92 35.79 -0.77
C TRP A 143 -7.98 37.27 -0.39
N ASN A 144 -7.64 38.17 -1.33
CA ASN A 144 -7.63 39.61 -1.11
C ASN A 144 -9.02 40.22 -1.13
N GLU A 145 -10.00 39.54 -1.71
CA GLU A 145 -11.39 40.01 -1.82
C GLU A 145 -12.21 39.56 -0.62
N ASN A 146 -12.24 38.26 -0.38
CA ASN A 146 -12.99 37.67 0.73
C ASN A 146 -12.29 36.37 1.25
N LYS A 147 -11.63 36.51 2.38
CA LYS A 147 -10.88 35.38 2.98
C LYS A 147 -11.76 34.17 3.34
N GLU A 148 -12.97 34.41 3.81
CA GLU A 148 -13.89 33.34 4.18
C GLU A 148 -14.29 32.51 2.96
N GLU A 149 -14.66 33.17 1.88
CA GLU A 149 -15.00 32.49 0.62
C GLU A 149 -13.79 31.80 -0.01
N ALA A 150 -12.58 32.39 0.08
CA ALA A 150 -11.35 31.75 -0.35
C ALA A 150 -11.07 30.46 0.40
N ILE A 151 -11.25 30.45 1.74
CA ILE A 151 -11.08 29.23 2.56
C ILE A 151 -12.11 28.19 2.16
N LYS A 152 -13.38 28.55 1.98
CA LYS A 152 -14.42 27.61 1.53
C LYS A 152 -14.08 27.02 0.16
N LYS A 153 -13.69 27.86 -0.80
CA LYS A 153 -13.26 27.43 -2.15
C LYS A 153 -12.12 26.42 -2.07
N TYR A 154 -11.12 26.69 -1.23
CA TYR A 154 -9.98 25.79 -1.06
C TYR A 154 -10.39 24.49 -0.37
N ALA A 155 -11.22 24.54 0.66
CA ALA A 155 -11.75 23.36 1.33
C ALA A 155 -12.55 22.46 0.37
N HIS A 156 -13.40 23.06 -0.49
CA HIS A 156 -14.10 22.32 -1.54
C HIS A 156 -13.12 21.65 -2.52
N ALA A 157 -12.08 22.35 -2.95
CA ALA A 157 -11.08 21.77 -3.85
C ALA A 157 -10.31 20.58 -3.22
N ILE A 158 -10.12 20.59 -1.89
CA ILE A 158 -9.59 19.45 -1.16
C ILE A 158 -10.58 18.29 -1.22
N CYS A 159 -11.85 18.51 -0.91
CA CYS A 159 -12.90 17.49 -0.98
C CYS A 159 -13.02 16.91 -2.40
N ASP A 160 -13.07 17.76 -3.41
CA ASP A 160 -13.11 17.35 -4.83
C ASP A 160 -11.90 16.47 -5.21
N SER A 161 -10.73 16.74 -4.62
CA SER A 161 -9.53 15.92 -4.83
C SER A 161 -9.64 14.56 -4.15
N ILE A 162 -10.22 14.49 -2.96
CA ILE A 162 -10.50 13.23 -2.25
C ILE A 162 -11.42 12.36 -3.12
N ASP A 163 -12.52 12.92 -3.61
CA ASP A 163 -13.47 12.22 -4.46
C ASP A 163 -12.85 11.80 -5.79
N LYS A 164 -12.12 12.70 -6.44
CA LYS A 164 -11.46 12.44 -7.72
C LYS A 164 -10.51 11.26 -7.69
N TYR A 165 -9.70 11.15 -6.65
CA TYR A 165 -8.72 10.06 -6.50
C TYR A 165 -9.27 8.89 -5.70
N GLY A 166 -10.46 9.04 -5.11
CA GLY A 166 -11.19 8.03 -4.36
C GLY A 166 -10.50 7.64 -3.06
N TYR A 167 -9.99 8.62 -2.33
CA TYR A 167 -9.59 8.45 -0.95
C TYR A 167 -10.82 8.35 -0.04
N ASP A 168 -10.61 7.82 1.16
CA ASP A 168 -11.68 7.74 2.13
C ASP A 168 -11.82 9.07 2.89
N VAL A 169 -13.08 9.48 3.13
CA VAL A 169 -13.38 10.64 3.97
C VAL A 169 -13.68 10.16 5.38
N ILE A 170 -13.01 10.73 6.36
CA ILE A 170 -13.36 10.49 7.76
C ILE A 170 -14.46 11.47 8.14
N GLU A 171 -15.67 10.97 8.42
CA GLU A 171 -16.68 11.75 9.13
C GLU A 171 -16.27 11.90 10.60
N ILE A 172 -15.90 13.12 10.98
CA ILE A 172 -15.71 13.45 12.40
C ILE A 172 -17.08 13.80 12.96
N GLU A 173 -17.74 12.85 13.57
CA GLU A 173 -18.91 13.16 14.40
C GLU A 173 -18.43 13.97 15.62
N ARG A 174 -18.81 15.25 15.65
CA ARG A 174 -18.72 16.03 16.89
C ARG A 174 -19.87 15.58 17.81
N LYS A 175 -19.52 14.84 18.84
CA LYS A 175 -20.40 14.65 20.00
C LYS A 175 -20.44 15.90 20.87
#